data_40ff16eca3e06141727ccc1f5654c634
#
_entry.id   40ff16eca3e06141727ccc1f5654c634
#
_cell.length_a   1.000
_cell.length_b   1.000
_cell.length_c   1.000
_cell.angle_alpha   90.00
_cell.angle_beta   90.00
_cell.angle_gamma   90.00
#
_symmetry.space_group_name_H-M   'P 1'
#
loop_
_entity.id
_entity.type
_entity.pdbx_description
1 polymer ?
#
loop_
_entity_poly.entity_id
_entity_poly.type
_entity_poly.pdbx_seq_one_letter_code
_entity_poly.pdbx_strand_id
1 'polypeptide(L)'
;MIGFSSWGAFAELVAIPRAEFNLVRLPDALGFVAAAGIGCRVTTAWRAVADRGRLQAGEWLVVHGAGGVGHAALLLGRALGARTIAVDINPGALQFAIDAGVDEVIDASRVDDVAGAVHDISGGGAHVAIDGLGVQATFDNSLRSLRPLGRHVQVGMPVGGDAVVPLALLDLVYARQLTIMGMRGLDASGFGELFDLVEAGRFDPASLVTATIGLDGVEAVLRRMDGAQPPGIAVVEMS
;
A
#
# COMPACT_ATOMS: atom_id res chain seq x y z
N MET A 1 11.14 18.10 -2.79
CA MET A 1 10.20 17.00 -3.15
C MET A 1 8.99 17.64 -3.81
N ILE A 2 8.65 17.21 -5.04
CA ILE A 2 7.51 17.72 -5.82
C ILE A 2 6.22 17.47 -5.02
N GLY A 3 5.35 18.50 -4.96
CA GLY A 3 4.11 18.45 -4.17
C GLY A 3 4.27 18.66 -2.66
N PHE A 4 5.51 18.80 -2.15
CA PHE A 4 5.77 19.07 -0.73
C PHE A 4 6.62 20.34 -0.51
N SER A 5 7.82 20.39 -1.07
CA SER A 5 8.73 21.53 -0.97
C SER A 5 8.83 22.35 -2.27
N SER A 6 8.13 21.95 -3.30
CA SER A 6 7.96 22.63 -4.58
C SER A 6 6.53 22.39 -5.10
N TRP A 7 6.12 23.14 -6.11
CA TRP A 7 4.81 22.96 -6.75
C TRP A 7 4.61 21.53 -7.22
N GLY A 8 3.38 21.01 -7.08
CA GLY A 8 2.98 19.67 -7.49
C GLY A 8 2.62 19.56 -8.97
N ALA A 9 2.07 18.37 -9.32
CA ALA A 9 1.72 18.01 -10.70
C ALA A 9 0.24 18.25 -11.07
N PHE A 10 -0.56 18.89 -10.21
CA PHE A 10 -1.90 19.35 -10.60
C PHE A 10 -1.78 20.67 -11.39
N ALA A 11 -1.16 20.59 -12.55
CA ALA A 11 -0.88 21.73 -13.43
C ALA A 11 -0.55 21.21 -14.83
N GLU A 12 -0.77 22.05 -15.84
CA GLU A 12 -0.39 21.73 -17.23
C GLU A 12 1.12 21.52 -17.41
N LEU A 13 1.92 22.19 -16.59
CA LEU A 13 3.38 22.11 -16.62
C LEU A 13 3.92 21.93 -15.19
N VAL A 14 4.92 21.08 -15.05
CA VAL A 14 5.67 20.89 -13.81
C VAL A 14 7.17 20.88 -14.08
N ALA A 15 7.94 21.58 -13.24
CA ALA A 15 9.39 21.55 -13.31
C ALA A 15 9.95 20.40 -12.46
N ILE A 16 10.71 19.50 -13.07
CA ILE A 16 11.36 18.37 -12.41
C ILE A 16 12.85 18.67 -12.24
N PRO A 17 13.31 19.00 -11.02
CA PRO A 17 14.74 19.17 -10.77
C PRO A 17 15.50 17.84 -10.96
N ARG A 18 16.69 17.90 -11.53
CA ARG A 18 17.52 16.73 -11.82
C ARG A 18 16.74 15.66 -12.58
N ALA A 19 16.19 16.03 -13.71
CA ALA A 19 15.33 15.17 -14.53
C ALA A 19 16.01 13.83 -14.86
N GLU A 20 17.32 13.84 -15.10
CA GLU A 20 18.15 12.66 -15.37
C GLU A 20 18.14 11.60 -14.24
N PHE A 21 17.85 12.01 -13.01
CA PHE A 21 17.73 11.09 -11.86
C PHE A 21 16.28 10.83 -11.41
N ASN A 22 15.36 11.74 -11.76
CA ASN A 22 14.01 11.72 -11.23
C ASN A 22 12.94 11.34 -12.26
N LEU A 23 13.32 11.13 -13.52
CA LEU A 23 12.44 10.64 -14.56
C LEU A 23 12.81 9.21 -14.94
N VAL A 24 11.78 8.41 -15.21
CA VAL A 24 11.91 7.07 -15.74
C VAL A 24 11.09 7.01 -17.03
N ARG A 25 11.66 6.39 -18.06
CA ARG A 25 10.92 6.15 -19.31
C ARG A 25 9.79 5.16 -19.04
N LEU A 26 8.58 5.51 -19.46
CA LEU A 26 7.45 4.60 -19.40
C LEU A 26 7.59 3.51 -20.45
N PRO A 27 7.19 2.26 -20.17
CA PRO A 27 6.99 1.22 -21.17
C PRO A 27 5.97 1.69 -22.22
N ASP A 28 6.22 1.38 -23.49
CA ASP A 28 5.37 1.82 -24.60
C ASP A 28 3.93 1.28 -24.50
N ALA A 29 3.73 0.12 -23.83
CA ALA A 29 2.42 -0.49 -23.59
C ALA A 29 1.63 0.19 -22.46
N LEU A 30 2.25 1.05 -21.65
CA LEU A 30 1.63 1.66 -20.49
C LEU A 30 1.03 3.02 -20.84
N GLY A 31 -0.30 3.12 -20.94
CA GLY A 31 -1.01 4.38 -21.15
C GLY A 31 -0.85 5.37 -20.00
N PHE A 32 -0.98 6.67 -20.27
CA PHE A 32 -0.74 7.74 -19.29
C PHE A 32 -1.64 7.66 -18.05
N VAL A 33 -2.90 7.27 -18.19
CA VAL A 33 -3.84 7.11 -17.06
C VAL A 33 -3.37 6.00 -16.11
N ALA A 34 -3.01 4.84 -16.67
CA ALA A 34 -2.47 3.74 -15.89
C ALA A 34 -1.11 4.11 -15.26
N ALA A 35 -0.24 4.79 -15.99
CA ALA A 35 1.04 5.28 -15.47
C ALA A 35 0.86 6.28 -14.32
N ALA A 36 -0.09 7.20 -14.41
CA ALA A 36 -0.43 8.12 -13.33
C ALA A 36 -0.94 7.37 -12.09
N GLY A 37 -1.68 6.26 -12.28
CA GLY A 37 -2.12 5.37 -11.22
C GLY A 37 -0.96 4.73 -10.46
N ILE A 38 0.18 4.48 -11.09
CA ILE A 38 1.38 3.94 -10.43
C ILE A 38 1.91 4.91 -9.37
N GLY A 39 1.96 6.19 -9.61
CA GLY A 39 2.39 7.27 -8.73
C GLY A 39 2.87 6.88 -7.32
N CYS A 40 2.60 7.71 -6.34
CA CYS A 40 3.05 7.50 -4.95
C CYS A 40 2.53 6.19 -4.32
N ARG A 41 1.27 5.82 -4.60
CA ARG A 41 0.61 4.69 -3.90
C ARG A 41 1.22 3.34 -4.30
N VAL A 42 1.31 3.08 -5.60
CA VAL A 42 1.83 1.79 -6.10
C VAL A 42 3.32 1.66 -5.87
N THR A 43 4.10 2.73 -6.09
CA THR A 43 5.54 2.70 -5.84
C THR A 43 5.88 2.50 -4.37
N THR A 44 5.11 3.14 -3.46
CA THR A 44 5.24 2.90 -2.02
C THR A 44 4.89 1.45 -1.67
N ALA A 45 3.79 0.93 -2.20
CA ALA A 45 3.38 -0.45 -1.99
C ALA A 45 4.41 -1.45 -2.54
N TRP A 46 4.96 -1.21 -3.73
CA TRP A 46 6.02 -2.04 -4.31
C TRP A 46 7.22 -2.15 -3.39
N ARG A 47 7.74 -1.01 -2.95
CA ARG A 47 8.85 -1.00 -2.00
C ARG A 47 8.53 -1.72 -0.71
N ALA A 48 7.28 -1.58 -0.21
CA ALA A 48 6.87 -2.25 1.01
C ALA A 48 6.87 -3.77 0.86
N VAL A 49 6.35 -4.32 -0.24
CA VAL A 49 6.23 -5.77 -0.43
C VAL A 49 7.52 -6.41 -0.93
N ALA A 50 8.16 -5.82 -1.93
CA ALA A 50 9.31 -6.42 -2.61
C ALA A 50 10.64 -6.12 -1.88
N ASP A 51 10.96 -4.84 -1.68
CA ASP A 51 12.25 -4.42 -1.14
C ASP A 51 12.33 -4.63 0.39
N ARG A 52 11.35 -4.10 1.13
CA ARG A 52 11.34 -4.16 2.61
C ARG A 52 10.79 -5.46 3.14
N GLY A 53 9.60 -5.82 2.71
CA GLY A 53 8.94 -7.06 3.11
C GLY A 53 9.61 -8.31 2.56
N ARG A 54 10.35 -8.21 1.45
CA ARG A 54 10.98 -9.34 0.74
C ARG A 54 10.01 -10.51 0.60
N LEU A 55 8.78 -10.18 0.23
CA LEU A 55 7.68 -11.13 0.12
C LEU A 55 8.00 -12.19 -0.92
N GLN A 56 7.80 -13.46 -0.57
CA GLN A 56 8.05 -14.60 -1.45
C GLN A 56 6.75 -15.24 -1.88
N ALA A 57 6.78 -15.91 -3.03
CA ALA A 57 5.66 -16.72 -3.48
C ALA A 57 5.27 -17.78 -2.44
N GLY A 58 3.96 -17.94 -2.21
CA GLY A 58 3.42 -18.86 -1.21
C GLY A 58 3.41 -18.32 0.22
N GLU A 59 4.05 -17.20 0.53
CA GLU A 59 3.96 -16.54 1.83
C GLU A 59 2.59 -15.86 2.02
N TRP A 60 2.21 -15.63 3.28
CA TRP A 60 1.06 -14.81 3.64
C TRP A 60 1.47 -13.35 3.86
N LEU A 61 0.80 -12.45 3.16
CA LEU A 61 0.83 -11.00 3.37
C LEU A 61 -0.47 -10.57 4.04
N VAL A 62 -0.39 -9.91 5.19
CA VAL A 62 -1.54 -9.19 5.77
C VAL A 62 -1.32 -7.68 5.67
N VAL A 63 -2.36 -6.95 5.28
CA VAL A 63 -2.32 -5.48 5.17
C VAL A 63 -3.40 -4.89 6.06
N HIS A 64 -2.98 -4.14 7.08
CA HIS A 64 -3.84 -3.38 7.96
C HIS A 64 -4.05 -1.98 7.38
N GLY A 65 -5.27 -1.70 6.94
CA GLY A 65 -5.64 -0.51 6.17
C GLY A 65 -5.63 -0.76 4.67
N ALA A 66 -6.80 -1.13 4.13
CA ALA A 66 -7.03 -1.39 2.72
C ALA A 66 -7.37 -0.11 1.93
N GLY A 67 -6.71 1.01 2.22
CA GLY A 67 -6.74 2.25 1.45
C GLY A 67 -5.91 2.14 0.16
N GLY A 68 -5.60 3.26 -0.49
CA GLY A 68 -4.93 3.25 -1.80
C GLY A 68 -3.56 2.54 -1.82
N VAL A 69 -2.71 2.74 -0.80
CA VAL A 69 -1.42 2.01 -0.71
C VAL A 69 -1.65 0.56 -0.32
N GLY A 70 -2.58 0.30 0.62
CA GLY A 70 -2.89 -1.06 1.06
C GLY A 70 -3.43 -1.94 -0.06
N HIS A 71 -4.36 -1.43 -0.88
CA HIS A 71 -4.85 -2.14 -2.05
C HIS A 71 -3.74 -2.45 -3.06
N ALA A 72 -2.89 -1.46 -3.35
CA ALA A 72 -1.75 -1.69 -4.23
C ALA A 72 -0.81 -2.77 -3.67
N ALA A 73 -0.56 -2.78 -2.35
CA ALA A 73 0.28 -3.79 -1.70
C ALA A 73 -0.33 -5.20 -1.81
N LEU A 74 -1.66 -5.33 -1.63
CA LEU A 74 -2.36 -6.59 -1.78
C LEU A 74 -2.26 -7.13 -3.21
N LEU A 75 -2.53 -6.30 -4.23
CA LEU A 75 -2.45 -6.70 -5.63
C LEU A 75 -1.02 -7.05 -6.05
N LEU A 76 -0.03 -6.27 -5.62
CA LEU A 76 1.37 -6.56 -5.87
C LEU A 76 1.83 -7.84 -5.15
N GLY A 77 1.36 -8.07 -3.92
CA GLY A 77 1.59 -9.33 -3.20
C GLY A 77 1.10 -10.55 -3.98
N ARG A 78 -0.12 -10.47 -4.53
CA ARG A 78 -0.68 -11.50 -5.41
C ARG A 78 0.14 -11.65 -6.70
N ALA A 79 0.55 -10.55 -7.31
CA ALA A 79 1.42 -10.58 -8.49
C ALA A 79 2.76 -11.27 -8.21
N LEU A 80 3.27 -11.20 -6.98
CA LEU A 80 4.45 -11.93 -6.52
C LEU A 80 4.16 -13.41 -6.18
N GLY A 81 2.90 -13.84 -6.22
CA GLY A 81 2.48 -15.21 -5.90
C GLY A 81 2.27 -15.48 -4.41
N ALA A 82 2.12 -14.43 -3.61
CA ALA A 82 1.77 -14.55 -2.20
C ALA A 82 0.25 -14.69 -2.02
N ARG A 83 -0.16 -15.21 -0.86
CA ARG A 83 -1.55 -15.19 -0.37
C ARG A 83 -1.78 -13.90 0.42
N THR A 84 -2.98 -13.34 0.34
CA THR A 84 -3.23 -11.98 0.83
C THR A 84 -4.42 -11.90 1.77
N ILE A 85 -4.28 -11.12 2.85
CA ILE A 85 -5.36 -10.81 3.80
C ILE A 85 -5.49 -9.28 3.87
N ALA A 86 -6.66 -8.75 3.56
CA ALA A 86 -6.99 -7.34 3.77
C ALA A 86 -7.70 -7.15 5.12
N VAL A 87 -7.26 -6.20 5.91
CA VAL A 87 -7.87 -5.80 7.18
C VAL A 87 -8.28 -4.34 7.12
N ASP A 88 -9.55 -4.03 7.29
CA ASP A 88 -10.07 -2.67 7.33
C ASP A 88 -11.37 -2.61 8.15
N ILE A 89 -11.79 -1.42 8.54
CA ILE A 89 -13.11 -1.14 9.15
C ILE A 89 -14.14 -0.67 8.12
N ASN A 90 -13.68 -0.29 6.92
CA ASN A 90 -14.53 0.23 5.85
C ASN A 90 -15.02 -0.90 4.95
N PRO A 91 -16.33 -1.22 4.95
CA PRO A 91 -16.86 -2.31 4.13
C PRO A 91 -16.69 -2.07 2.62
N GLY A 92 -16.66 -0.81 2.17
CA GLY A 92 -16.39 -0.48 0.77
C GLY A 92 -14.95 -0.79 0.35
N ALA A 93 -13.97 -0.56 1.24
CA ALA A 93 -12.58 -0.93 1.00
C ALA A 93 -12.39 -2.45 0.96
N LEU A 94 -13.06 -3.18 1.85
CA LEU A 94 -13.06 -4.65 1.87
C LEU A 94 -13.73 -5.24 0.63
N GLN A 95 -14.86 -4.68 0.20
CA GLN A 95 -15.53 -5.13 -1.02
C GLN A 95 -14.65 -4.91 -2.25
N PHE A 96 -14.00 -3.76 -2.35
CA PHE A 96 -13.05 -3.48 -3.43
C PHE A 96 -11.86 -4.46 -3.43
N ALA A 97 -11.39 -4.88 -2.25
CA ALA A 97 -10.36 -5.92 -2.12
C ALA A 97 -10.86 -7.29 -2.61
N ILE A 98 -12.10 -7.66 -2.28
CA ILE A 98 -12.74 -8.90 -2.76
C ILE A 98 -12.85 -8.88 -4.28
N ASP A 99 -13.37 -7.79 -4.85
CA ASP A 99 -13.57 -7.63 -6.29
C ASP A 99 -12.24 -7.68 -7.07
N ALA A 100 -11.17 -7.19 -6.43
CA ALA A 100 -9.81 -7.26 -6.94
C ALA A 100 -9.14 -8.64 -6.74
N GLY A 101 -9.86 -9.59 -6.11
CA GLY A 101 -9.45 -10.98 -5.94
C GLY A 101 -8.45 -11.23 -4.80
N VAL A 102 -8.41 -10.38 -3.77
CA VAL A 102 -7.68 -10.65 -2.52
C VAL A 102 -8.23 -11.94 -1.90
N ASP A 103 -7.34 -12.79 -1.38
CA ASP A 103 -7.73 -14.14 -0.95
C ASP A 103 -8.67 -14.12 0.25
N GLU A 104 -8.43 -13.25 1.24
CA GLU A 104 -9.21 -13.16 2.47
C GLU A 104 -9.38 -11.70 2.93
N VAL A 105 -10.48 -11.42 3.62
CA VAL A 105 -10.74 -10.09 4.20
C VAL A 105 -11.20 -10.21 5.65
N ILE A 106 -10.82 -9.25 6.48
CA ILE A 106 -11.23 -9.14 7.88
C ILE A 106 -11.82 -7.75 8.10
N ASP A 107 -13.09 -7.69 8.50
CA ASP A 107 -13.72 -6.48 9.01
C ASP A 107 -13.32 -6.28 10.48
N ALA A 108 -12.35 -5.41 10.71
CA ALA A 108 -11.83 -5.14 12.04
C ALA A 108 -12.83 -4.41 12.97
N SER A 109 -13.96 -3.94 12.44
CA SER A 109 -15.05 -3.39 13.26
C SER A 109 -15.95 -4.45 13.88
N ARG A 110 -15.84 -5.71 13.41
CA ARG A 110 -16.69 -6.85 13.82
C ARG A 110 -15.93 -7.98 14.50
N VAL A 111 -14.60 -7.84 14.62
CA VAL A 111 -13.73 -8.87 15.18
C VAL A 111 -12.99 -8.30 16.37
N ASP A 112 -13.15 -8.91 17.55
CA ASP A 112 -12.50 -8.45 18.79
C ASP A 112 -10.98 -8.73 18.78
N ASP A 113 -10.54 -9.83 18.15
CA ASP A 113 -9.14 -10.23 18.02
C ASP A 113 -8.76 -10.38 16.54
N VAL A 114 -8.37 -9.27 15.94
CA VAL A 114 -7.93 -9.22 14.53
C VAL A 114 -6.69 -10.10 14.32
N ALA A 115 -5.74 -10.09 15.25
CA ALA A 115 -4.53 -10.88 15.11
C ALA A 115 -4.81 -12.39 15.21
N GLY A 116 -5.70 -12.80 16.10
CA GLY A 116 -6.18 -14.17 16.19
C GLY A 116 -6.84 -14.63 14.87
N ALA A 117 -7.72 -13.81 14.29
CA ALA A 117 -8.33 -14.11 13.00
C ALA A 117 -7.30 -14.28 11.87
N VAL A 118 -6.24 -13.45 11.84
CA VAL A 118 -5.14 -13.64 10.88
C VAL A 118 -4.40 -14.95 11.12
N HIS A 119 -4.16 -15.33 12.37
CA HIS A 119 -3.52 -16.61 12.71
C HIS A 119 -4.35 -17.81 12.27
N ASP A 120 -5.68 -17.76 12.46
CA ASP A 120 -6.59 -18.83 12.06
C ASP A 120 -6.60 -19.00 10.53
N ILE A 121 -6.69 -17.89 9.78
CA ILE A 121 -6.69 -17.88 8.31
C ILE A 121 -5.35 -18.37 7.75
N SER A 122 -4.24 -17.87 8.32
CA SER A 122 -2.90 -18.13 7.77
C SER A 122 -2.25 -19.42 8.28
N GLY A 123 -2.85 -20.06 9.27
CA GLY A 123 -2.30 -21.27 9.91
C GLY A 123 -1.07 -20.96 10.77
N GLY A 124 -1.15 -19.90 11.60
CA GLY A 124 -0.12 -19.57 12.58
C GLY A 124 0.56 -18.23 12.40
N GLY A 125 -0.03 -17.33 11.61
CA GLY A 125 0.38 -15.94 11.41
C GLY A 125 0.98 -15.66 10.04
N ALA A 126 0.91 -14.39 9.63
CA ALA A 126 1.43 -13.92 8.37
C ALA A 126 2.97 -13.85 8.35
N HIS A 127 3.57 -14.00 7.18
CA HIS A 127 5.01 -13.86 6.98
C HIS A 127 5.42 -12.38 6.91
N VAL A 128 4.58 -11.58 6.25
CA VAL A 128 4.74 -10.13 6.12
C VAL A 128 3.45 -9.45 6.56
N ALA A 129 3.57 -8.43 7.39
CA ALA A 129 2.47 -7.55 7.78
C ALA A 129 2.81 -6.10 7.45
N ILE A 130 1.89 -5.41 6.80
CA ILE A 130 2.00 -4.00 6.45
C ILE A 130 1.00 -3.20 7.29
N ASP A 131 1.46 -2.18 8.00
CA ASP A 131 0.60 -1.15 8.56
C ASP A 131 0.50 0.03 7.58
N GLY A 132 -0.67 0.18 6.97
CA GLY A 132 -0.97 1.25 6.01
C GLY A 132 -1.57 2.52 6.63
N LEU A 133 -1.93 2.51 7.94
CA LEU A 133 -2.55 3.64 8.62
C LEU A 133 -1.58 4.43 9.51
N GLY A 134 -0.78 3.75 10.33
CA GLY A 134 0.15 4.39 11.25
C GLY A 134 -0.49 4.83 12.58
N VAL A 135 -1.53 4.13 13.04
CA VAL A 135 -2.13 4.34 14.37
C VAL A 135 -1.77 3.17 15.30
N GLN A 136 -1.79 3.42 16.63
CA GLN A 136 -1.41 2.42 17.63
C GLN A 136 -2.10 1.07 17.42
N ALA A 137 -3.41 1.09 17.19
CA ALA A 137 -4.20 -0.14 17.05
C ALA A 137 -3.78 -0.99 15.85
N THR A 138 -3.48 -0.37 14.69
CA THR A 138 -3.03 -1.10 13.50
C THR A 138 -1.59 -1.56 13.63
N PHE A 139 -0.73 -0.79 14.27
CA PHE A 139 0.63 -1.19 14.60
C PHE A 139 0.66 -2.45 15.46
N ASP A 140 -0.09 -2.47 16.58
CA ASP A 140 -0.18 -3.61 17.48
C ASP A 140 -0.75 -4.85 16.78
N ASN A 141 -1.86 -4.68 16.06
CA ASN A 141 -2.46 -5.77 15.31
C ASN A 141 -1.51 -6.31 14.23
N SER A 142 -0.80 -5.44 13.54
CA SER A 142 0.17 -5.84 12.52
C SER A 142 1.30 -6.70 13.11
N LEU A 143 1.88 -6.29 14.25
CA LEU A 143 2.92 -7.09 14.91
C LEU A 143 2.40 -8.43 15.45
N ARG A 144 1.21 -8.41 16.07
CA ARG A 144 0.59 -9.62 16.63
C ARG A 144 0.17 -10.61 15.55
N SER A 145 -0.22 -10.12 14.36
CA SER A 145 -0.62 -10.95 13.21
C SER A 145 0.53 -11.76 12.58
N LEU A 146 1.78 -11.43 12.90
CA LEU A 146 2.94 -12.11 12.33
C LEU A 146 3.17 -13.47 12.98
N ARG A 147 3.71 -14.40 12.22
CA ARG A 147 4.34 -15.64 12.72
C ARG A 147 5.72 -15.34 13.31
N PRO A 148 6.34 -16.30 14.06
CA PRO A 148 7.76 -16.18 14.40
C PRO A 148 8.62 -15.95 13.15
N LEU A 149 9.65 -15.09 13.26
CA LEU A 149 10.52 -14.63 12.18
C LEU A 149 9.79 -13.75 11.14
N GLY A 150 8.58 -13.30 11.45
CA GLY A 150 7.79 -12.42 10.57
C GLY A 150 8.39 -11.03 10.41
N ARG A 151 7.96 -10.34 9.37
CA ARG A 151 8.47 -9.02 8.96
C ARG A 151 7.32 -8.01 8.96
N HIS A 152 7.44 -6.98 9.81
CA HIS A 152 6.54 -5.83 9.82
C HIS A 152 7.11 -4.70 9.00
N VAL A 153 6.28 -4.08 8.16
CA VAL A 153 6.63 -2.89 7.38
C VAL A 153 5.70 -1.74 7.73
N GLN A 154 6.24 -0.69 8.34
CA GLN A 154 5.53 0.53 8.64
C GLN A 154 5.49 1.44 7.42
N VAL A 155 4.31 1.62 6.85
CA VAL A 155 4.03 2.48 5.69
C VAL A 155 3.19 3.69 6.09
N GLY A 156 2.14 3.45 6.89
CA GLY A 156 1.31 4.51 7.45
C GLY A 156 2.15 5.47 8.27
N MET A 157 1.97 6.77 8.05
CA MET A 157 2.74 7.80 8.74
C MET A 157 2.16 8.06 10.14
N PRO A 158 2.85 7.67 11.23
CA PRO A 158 2.36 7.95 12.57
C PRO A 158 2.48 9.45 12.85
N VAL A 159 1.36 10.06 13.24
CA VAL A 159 1.28 11.52 13.50
C VAL A 159 0.60 11.79 14.84
N GLY A 160 0.83 12.98 15.40
CA GLY A 160 0.20 13.38 16.66
C GLY A 160 0.53 12.42 17.81
N GLY A 161 -0.49 11.88 18.47
CA GLY A 161 -0.34 10.95 19.59
C GLY A 161 0.27 9.61 19.22
N ASP A 162 0.12 9.19 17.96
CA ASP A 162 0.65 7.92 17.46
C ASP A 162 2.13 8.00 17.02
N ALA A 163 2.74 9.19 17.09
CA ALA A 163 4.16 9.36 16.75
C ALA A 163 5.11 8.60 17.69
N VAL A 164 4.64 8.28 18.90
CA VAL A 164 5.33 7.45 19.88
C VAL A 164 4.37 6.36 20.35
N VAL A 165 4.67 5.13 20.02
CA VAL A 165 3.84 3.97 20.36
C VAL A 165 4.55 3.06 21.37
N PRO A 166 3.85 2.55 22.41
CA PRO A 166 4.40 1.51 23.26
C PRO A 166 4.60 0.22 22.45
N LEU A 167 5.67 -0.51 22.77
CA LEU A 167 6.00 -1.77 22.13
C LEU A 167 6.34 -2.82 23.17
N ALA A 168 5.62 -3.93 23.18
CA ALA A 168 5.95 -5.11 23.99
C ALA A 168 7.20 -5.82 23.40
N LEU A 169 8.37 -5.20 23.59
CA LEU A 169 9.61 -5.59 22.93
C LEU A 169 10.00 -7.05 23.25
N LEU A 170 9.85 -7.47 24.53
CA LEU A 170 10.20 -8.82 24.93
C LEU A 170 9.32 -9.87 24.25
N ASP A 171 8.00 -9.71 24.35
CA ASP A 171 7.04 -10.74 23.94
C ASP A 171 6.85 -10.79 22.43
N LEU A 172 6.85 -9.63 21.77
CA LEU A 172 6.63 -9.56 20.33
C LEU A 172 7.94 -9.65 19.54
N VAL A 173 8.91 -8.76 19.81
CA VAL A 173 10.08 -8.67 18.94
C VAL A 173 11.14 -9.70 19.33
N TYR A 174 11.54 -9.73 20.60
CA TYR A 174 12.62 -10.63 21.05
C TYR A 174 12.21 -12.11 20.99
N ALA A 175 11.11 -12.48 21.66
CA ALA A 175 10.70 -13.89 21.77
C ALA A 175 10.27 -14.48 20.42
N ARG A 176 9.66 -13.70 19.56
CA ARG A 176 9.20 -14.12 18.21
C ARG A 176 10.20 -13.80 17.11
N GLN A 177 11.32 -13.14 17.44
CA GLN A 177 12.38 -12.75 16.50
C GLN A 177 11.85 -11.96 15.30
N LEU A 178 10.94 -11.00 15.55
CA LEU A 178 10.32 -10.20 14.50
C LEU A 178 11.31 -9.15 13.95
N THR A 179 11.16 -8.84 12.67
CA THR A 179 11.82 -7.70 12.04
C THR A 179 10.84 -6.56 11.89
N ILE A 180 11.19 -5.36 12.33
CA ILE A 180 10.40 -4.13 12.17
C ILE A 180 11.16 -3.18 11.24
N MET A 181 10.51 -2.73 10.18
CA MET A 181 11.10 -1.87 9.16
C MET A 181 10.19 -0.69 8.85
N GLY A 182 10.75 0.52 8.82
CA GLY A 182 10.11 1.69 8.26
C GLY A 182 10.46 1.86 6.79
N MET A 183 9.57 2.53 6.04
CA MET A 183 9.85 2.88 4.65
C MET A 183 9.13 4.17 4.23
N ARG A 184 9.61 4.81 3.19
CA ARG A 184 8.99 6.00 2.62
C ARG A 184 9.32 6.10 1.13
N GLY A 185 8.26 6.07 0.29
CA GLY A 185 8.37 6.23 -1.16
C GLY A 185 9.30 5.22 -1.85
N LEU A 186 9.49 5.39 -3.14
CA LEU A 186 10.44 4.66 -3.97
C LEU A 186 11.24 5.68 -4.78
N ASP A 187 12.52 5.46 -4.97
CA ASP A 187 13.33 6.26 -5.90
C ASP A 187 13.16 5.75 -7.34
N ALA A 188 13.60 6.57 -8.31
CA ALA A 188 13.43 6.27 -9.73
C ALA A 188 14.12 4.97 -10.16
N SER A 189 15.21 4.56 -9.50
CA SER A 189 15.93 3.32 -9.84
C SER A 189 15.14 2.04 -9.53
N GLY A 190 14.16 2.13 -8.65
CA GLY A 190 13.33 0.97 -8.25
C GLY A 190 12.15 0.66 -9.19
N PHE A 191 11.93 1.42 -10.27
CA PHE A 191 10.79 1.20 -11.16
C PHE A 191 10.95 0.02 -12.11
N GLY A 192 12.19 -0.41 -12.42
CA GLY A 192 12.42 -1.44 -13.42
C GLY A 192 11.65 -2.73 -13.16
N GLU A 193 11.83 -3.35 -12.01
CA GLU A 193 11.15 -4.59 -11.63
C GLU A 193 9.62 -4.43 -11.55
N LEU A 194 9.12 -3.25 -11.16
CA LEU A 194 7.68 -2.96 -11.16
C LEU A 194 7.14 -2.92 -12.60
N PHE A 195 7.88 -2.31 -13.51
CA PHE A 195 7.50 -2.29 -14.93
C PHE A 195 7.56 -3.67 -15.58
N ASP A 196 8.53 -4.51 -15.19
CA ASP A 196 8.61 -5.90 -15.64
C ASP A 196 7.34 -6.69 -15.27
N LEU A 197 6.76 -6.44 -14.07
CA LEU A 197 5.48 -7.06 -13.70
C LEU A 197 4.31 -6.56 -14.54
N VAL A 198 4.30 -5.27 -14.91
CA VAL A 198 3.26 -4.70 -15.77
C VAL A 198 3.37 -5.26 -17.19
N GLU A 199 4.57 -5.27 -17.77
CA GLU A 199 4.82 -5.81 -19.12
C GLU A 199 4.54 -7.31 -19.22
N ALA A 200 4.79 -8.06 -18.14
CA ALA A 200 4.44 -9.48 -18.05
C ALA A 200 2.93 -9.72 -17.83
N GLY A 201 2.10 -8.68 -17.72
CA GLY A 201 0.65 -8.78 -17.45
C GLY A 201 0.33 -9.35 -16.07
N ARG A 202 1.28 -9.34 -15.13
CA ARG A 202 1.10 -9.84 -13.76
C ARG A 202 0.50 -8.81 -12.82
N PHE A 203 0.65 -7.53 -13.15
CA PHE A 203 0.06 -6.41 -12.42
C PHE A 203 -0.49 -5.39 -13.41
N ASP A 204 -1.76 -5.04 -13.27
CA ASP A 204 -2.41 -4.00 -14.05
C ASP A 204 -2.69 -2.78 -13.17
N PRO A 205 -1.93 -1.68 -13.28
CA PRO A 205 -2.17 -0.47 -12.50
C PRO A 205 -3.47 0.23 -12.86
N ALA A 206 -4.05 0.00 -14.05
CA ALA A 206 -5.34 0.56 -14.43
C ALA A 206 -6.48 0.02 -13.55
N SER A 207 -6.36 -1.20 -13.01
CA SER A 207 -7.34 -1.79 -12.09
C SER A 207 -7.54 -0.98 -10.80
N LEU A 208 -6.57 -0.14 -10.44
CA LEU A 208 -6.65 0.75 -9.27
C LEU A 208 -7.30 2.09 -9.60
N VAL A 209 -7.45 2.45 -10.88
CA VAL A 209 -8.03 3.73 -11.30
C VAL A 209 -9.55 3.60 -11.34
N THR A 210 -10.22 4.34 -10.46
CA THR A 210 -11.70 4.30 -10.33
C THR A 210 -12.38 5.55 -10.90
N ALA A 211 -11.62 6.59 -11.20
CA ALA A 211 -12.14 7.79 -11.81
C ALA A 211 -11.06 8.53 -12.61
N THR A 212 -11.48 9.16 -13.72
CA THR A 212 -10.68 10.13 -14.46
C THR A 212 -11.41 11.47 -14.39
N ILE A 213 -10.68 12.53 -14.08
CA ILE A 213 -11.24 13.89 -13.92
C ILE A 213 -10.38 14.92 -14.65
N GLY A 214 -10.95 16.04 -15.01
CA GLY A 214 -10.18 17.21 -15.45
C GLY A 214 -9.51 17.93 -14.27
N LEU A 215 -8.63 18.88 -14.58
CA LEU A 215 -7.92 19.69 -13.59
C LEU A 215 -8.88 20.49 -12.69
N ASP A 216 -10.00 20.95 -13.23
CA ASP A 216 -11.08 21.65 -12.52
C ASP A 216 -11.80 20.79 -11.48
N GLY A 217 -11.78 19.47 -11.64
CA GLY A 217 -12.37 18.52 -10.71
C GLY A 217 -11.53 18.22 -9.45
N VAL A 218 -10.27 18.65 -9.40
CA VAL A 218 -9.31 18.29 -8.33
C VAL A 218 -9.80 18.72 -6.95
N GLU A 219 -10.26 19.97 -6.81
CA GLU A 219 -10.72 20.49 -5.51
C GLU A 219 -11.87 19.64 -4.94
N ALA A 220 -12.85 19.28 -5.79
CA ALA A 220 -13.99 18.49 -5.35
C ALA A 220 -13.58 17.08 -4.89
N VAL A 221 -12.58 16.47 -5.53
CA VAL A 221 -12.03 15.17 -5.12
C VAL A 221 -11.28 15.29 -3.80
N LEU A 222 -10.41 16.31 -3.65
CA LEU A 222 -9.67 16.53 -2.38
C LEU A 222 -10.61 16.75 -1.20
N ARG A 223 -11.68 17.57 -1.37
CA ARG A 223 -12.68 17.78 -0.31
C ARG A 223 -13.41 16.49 0.10
N ARG A 224 -13.66 15.58 -0.84
CA ARG A 224 -14.26 14.28 -0.52
C ARG A 224 -13.30 13.37 0.26
N MET A 225 -12.00 13.54 0.07
CA MET A 225 -10.99 12.75 0.80
C MET A 225 -10.86 13.14 2.29
N ASP A 226 -11.39 14.29 2.71
CA ASP A 226 -11.47 14.67 4.14
C ASP A 226 -12.48 13.80 4.93
N GLY A 227 -13.34 13.08 4.24
CA GLY A 227 -14.32 12.13 4.80
C GLY A 227 -13.95 10.68 4.53
N ALA A 228 -14.98 9.84 4.30
CA ALA A 228 -14.77 8.45 3.87
C ALA A 228 -14.13 8.45 2.48
N GLN A 229 -12.88 7.99 2.41
CA GLN A 229 -12.16 7.91 1.14
C GLN A 229 -12.84 6.90 0.21
N PRO A 230 -13.16 7.27 -1.04
CA PRO A 230 -13.59 6.29 -2.03
C PRO A 230 -12.44 5.31 -2.32
N PRO A 231 -12.76 4.05 -2.58
CA PRO A 231 -11.74 3.08 -2.97
C PRO A 231 -11.09 3.48 -4.31
N GLY A 232 -9.84 3.07 -4.50
CA GLY A 232 -9.11 3.28 -5.74
C GLY A 232 -8.45 4.67 -5.87
N ILE A 233 -8.13 5.02 -7.10
CA ILE A 233 -7.36 6.21 -7.47
C ILE A 233 -8.16 7.06 -8.47
N ALA A 234 -8.30 8.36 -8.19
CA ALA A 234 -8.73 9.34 -9.18
C ALA A 234 -7.50 9.90 -9.93
N VAL A 235 -7.51 9.83 -11.23
CA VAL A 235 -6.44 10.35 -12.10
C VAL A 235 -6.91 11.64 -12.76
N VAL A 236 -6.05 12.65 -12.77
CA VAL A 236 -6.27 13.88 -13.52
C VAL A 236 -5.76 13.69 -14.92
N GLU A 237 -6.64 13.81 -15.91
CA GLU A 237 -6.29 13.79 -17.33
C GLU A 237 -6.32 15.22 -17.87
N MET A 238 -5.21 15.61 -18.48
CA MET A 238 -5.10 16.92 -19.12
C MET A 238 -5.69 16.83 -20.52
N SER A 239 -6.61 17.72 -20.83
CA SER A 239 -7.24 17.85 -22.15
C SER A 239 -6.34 18.66 -23.10
#